data_1d75b74bd64ebe93bdaaf1645142e7b8
#
_entry.id   1d75b74bd64ebe93bdaaf1645142e7b8
#
_cell.length_a   1.000
_cell.length_b   1.000
_cell.length_c   1.000
_cell.angle_alpha   90.00
_cell.angle_beta   90.00
_cell.angle_gamma   90.00
#
_symmetry.space_group_name_H-M   'P 1'
#
loop_
_entity.id
_entity.type
_entity.pdbx_description
1 polymer ?
#
loop_
_entity_poly.entity_id
_entity_poly.type
_entity_poly.pdbx_seq_one_letter_code
_entity_poly.pdbx_strand_id
1 'polypeptide(L)'
;MKRTCFLLLTAVVLLASSLPATAQKFLPKTIQFKGAPEYSDQELMAAAGLKKGTVLAYADMKEHSQKLMDTGVFESLLFKFDGVDLIYTVVPHTDLYAIRLENLPLTPGKELDTALHDRLPLYHGKVPAEGGLLEGVRGALEEMIAAKGIKATVTATPYTDQKVGKVTAMSFSITAPPVEVGEIRLNGAAAPIDAKVAEILAKLTGSAYDVEGSPNQIETYLGNFYHDKGYLEAEIHAVPQGAPVVTQEAIHIPFAVSVSPGAGYKLAGIQLASGLPVTQAEFDRQSKLHPGDIAEGQRLTEDWEYLSSLYHNKGYMQARIYPTPSYDRAHGTVSFAVSAEQGPVYTMGKLTIENIADDLRSAIWSAWKLPTGAVFNESALGSWFAGQDPRSALGRTFASTKCIYKLTRDDDAHTVDVSLRLEKR
;
A
#
# COMPACT_ATOMS: atom_id res chain seq x y z
N MET A 1 18.82 95.75 -37.09
CA MET A 1 19.82 94.68 -37.15
C MET A 1 19.32 93.51 -36.30
N LYS A 2 18.79 92.45 -36.90
CA LYS A 2 18.87 91.07 -36.46
C LYS A 2 17.93 90.22 -37.38
N ARG A 3 18.56 89.41 -38.18
CA ARG A 3 17.92 88.55 -39.14
C ARG A 3 17.39 87.29 -38.38
N THR A 4 16.13 86.98 -38.52
CA THR A 4 15.51 85.78 -38.01
C THR A 4 15.44 84.79 -39.18
N CYS A 5 16.11 83.65 -39.02
CA CYS A 5 16.13 82.55 -39.97
C CYS A 5 14.98 81.57 -39.66
N PHE A 6 14.06 81.38 -40.61
CA PHE A 6 12.93 80.43 -40.49
C PHE A 6 13.35 79.09 -41.04
N LEU A 7 13.44 78.06 -40.20
CA LEU A 7 13.65 76.66 -40.60
C LEU A 7 12.30 75.96 -40.67
N LEU A 8 11.88 75.63 -41.88
CA LEU A 8 10.75 74.74 -42.15
C LEU A 8 11.17 73.32 -41.86
N LEU A 9 10.54 72.70 -40.87
CA LEU A 9 10.64 71.27 -40.57
C LEU A 9 9.51 70.53 -41.25
N THR A 10 9.81 69.82 -42.36
CA THR A 10 8.88 68.93 -43.02
C THR A 10 8.81 67.60 -42.27
N ALA A 11 7.69 67.38 -41.55
CA ALA A 11 7.37 66.11 -40.93
C ALA A 11 6.88 65.12 -42.01
N VAL A 12 7.69 64.14 -42.33
CA VAL A 12 7.26 62.94 -43.10
C VAL A 12 6.58 61.99 -42.16
N VAL A 13 5.23 61.94 -42.22
CA VAL A 13 4.43 60.92 -41.56
C VAL A 13 4.55 59.61 -42.33
N LEU A 14 5.39 58.70 -41.86
CA LEU A 14 5.40 57.30 -42.27
C LEU A 14 4.13 56.62 -41.73
N LEU A 15 3.09 56.49 -42.52
CA LEU A 15 2.02 55.53 -42.30
C LEU A 15 2.60 54.14 -42.45
N ALA A 16 2.97 53.52 -41.34
CA ALA A 16 3.20 52.09 -41.28
C ALA A 16 1.83 51.40 -41.38
N SER A 17 1.44 51.00 -42.59
CA SER A 17 0.32 50.09 -42.81
C SER A 17 0.68 48.76 -42.17
N SER A 18 0.12 48.55 -40.98
CA SER A 18 0.10 47.21 -40.35
C SER A 18 -0.79 46.31 -41.20
N LEU A 19 -0.20 45.66 -42.19
CA LEU A 19 -0.83 44.52 -42.82
C LEU A 19 -1.09 43.48 -41.73
N PRO A 20 -2.32 42.93 -41.61
CA PRO A 20 -2.56 41.83 -40.73
C PRO A 20 -1.63 40.69 -41.22
N ALA A 21 -0.75 40.24 -40.32
CA ALA A 21 0.06 39.07 -40.58
C ALA A 21 -0.93 37.90 -40.76
N THR A 22 -1.28 37.58 -42.02
CA THR A 22 -2.02 36.38 -42.34
C THR A 22 -1.21 35.21 -41.80
N ALA A 23 -1.69 34.60 -40.70
CA ALA A 23 -1.03 33.44 -40.10
C ALA A 23 -0.81 32.41 -41.23
N GLN A 24 0.46 32.13 -41.57
CA GLN A 24 0.80 31.15 -42.60
C GLN A 24 0.19 29.81 -42.16
N LYS A 25 -0.61 29.24 -43.09
CA LYS A 25 -1.30 27.95 -42.87
C LYS A 25 -0.54 26.86 -43.62
N PHE A 26 -0.47 25.70 -43.00
CA PHE A 26 0.24 24.52 -43.47
C PHE A 26 -0.73 23.34 -43.52
N LEU A 27 -0.57 22.45 -44.49
CA LEU A 27 -1.24 21.17 -44.58
C LEU A 27 -0.17 20.07 -44.50
N PRO A 28 0.15 19.53 -43.30
CA PRO A 28 1.11 18.46 -43.17
C PRO A 28 0.65 17.21 -43.92
N LYS A 29 1.52 16.60 -44.69
CA LYS A 29 1.28 15.32 -45.34
C LYS A 29 1.31 14.20 -44.35
N THR A 30 2.26 14.26 -43.39
CA THR A 30 2.34 13.33 -42.26
C THR A 30 2.52 14.11 -40.98
N ILE A 31 2.06 13.47 -39.88
CA ILE A 31 2.29 13.92 -38.50
C ILE A 31 2.97 12.73 -37.82
N GLN A 32 4.15 12.94 -37.27
CA GLN A 32 4.97 11.92 -36.61
C GLN A 32 5.37 12.35 -35.22
N PHE A 33 5.43 11.38 -34.29
CA PHE A 33 5.96 11.60 -32.94
C PHE A 33 7.23 10.77 -32.74
N LYS A 34 8.23 11.35 -32.09
CA LYS A 34 9.52 10.72 -31.81
C LYS A 34 9.87 10.91 -30.34
N GLY A 35 10.47 9.89 -29.72
CA GLY A 35 10.99 9.97 -28.36
C GLY A 35 10.14 9.29 -27.29
N ALA A 36 8.90 8.84 -27.61
CA ALA A 36 8.02 8.13 -26.69
C ALA A 36 7.46 6.86 -27.37
N PRO A 37 8.28 5.81 -27.54
CA PRO A 37 7.89 4.59 -28.26
C PRO A 37 6.79 3.78 -27.57
N GLU A 38 6.52 4.03 -26.29
CA GLU A 38 5.44 3.43 -25.50
C GLU A 38 4.05 3.91 -25.92
N TYR A 39 3.97 5.06 -26.62
CA TYR A 39 2.71 5.63 -27.13
C TYR A 39 2.66 5.56 -28.65
N SER A 40 1.53 5.15 -29.20
CA SER A 40 1.30 5.21 -30.63
C SER A 40 1.07 6.64 -31.13
N ASP A 41 1.37 6.91 -32.39
CA ASP A 41 1.05 8.21 -33.02
C ASP A 41 -0.44 8.54 -32.90
N GLN A 42 -1.32 7.54 -32.91
CA GLN A 42 -2.76 7.73 -32.80
C GLN A 42 -3.16 8.24 -31.40
N GLU A 43 -2.60 7.67 -30.34
CA GLU A 43 -2.82 8.09 -28.94
C GLU A 43 -2.32 9.52 -28.72
N LEU A 44 -1.11 9.81 -29.21
CA LEU A 44 -0.51 11.15 -29.11
C LEU A 44 -1.29 12.18 -29.91
N MET A 45 -1.75 11.84 -31.10
CA MET A 45 -2.65 12.70 -31.88
C MET A 45 -3.98 12.95 -31.17
N ALA A 46 -4.58 11.91 -30.59
CA ALA A 46 -5.85 12.04 -29.86
C ALA A 46 -5.67 12.95 -28.63
N ALA A 47 -4.61 12.77 -27.84
CA ALA A 47 -4.30 13.59 -26.68
C ALA A 47 -3.99 15.04 -27.05
N ALA A 48 -3.29 15.27 -28.18
CA ALA A 48 -3.03 16.60 -28.68
C ALA A 48 -4.28 17.27 -29.29
N GLY A 49 -5.35 16.51 -29.54
CA GLY A 49 -6.51 17.00 -30.30
C GLY A 49 -6.22 17.21 -31.80
N LEU A 50 -5.20 16.50 -32.33
CA LEU A 50 -4.79 16.58 -33.74
C LEU A 50 -5.61 15.62 -34.61
N LYS A 51 -5.94 16.07 -35.83
CA LYS A 51 -6.60 15.23 -36.84
C LYS A 51 -5.80 15.26 -38.14
N LYS A 52 -5.63 14.10 -38.77
CA LYS A 52 -4.97 14.01 -40.11
C LYS A 52 -5.75 14.83 -41.11
N GLY A 53 -5.03 15.52 -42.00
CA GLY A 53 -5.64 16.34 -43.05
C GLY A 53 -6.16 17.70 -42.60
N THR A 54 -5.88 18.13 -41.38
CA THR A 54 -6.25 19.47 -40.88
C THR A 54 -5.20 20.49 -41.30
N VAL A 55 -5.66 21.64 -41.82
CA VAL A 55 -4.81 22.79 -42.09
C VAL A 55 -4.49 23.49 -40.77
N LEU A 56 -3.19 23.63 -40.46
CA LEU A 56 -2.70 24.15 -39.19
C LEU A 56 -1.95 25.48 -39.41
N ALA A 57 -2.19 26.46 -38.57
CA ALA A 57 -1.30 27.59 -38.38
C ALA A 57 -0.24 27.27 -37.31
N TYR A 58 0.82 28.06 -37.23
CA TYR A 58 1.84 27.91 -36.18
C TYR A 58 1.27 27.97 -34.78
N ALA A 59 0.26 28.83 -34.58
CA ALA A 59 -0.47 28.93 -33.30
C ALA A 59 -1.16 27.61 -32.92
N ASP A 60 -1.77 26.93 -33.92
CA ASP A 60 -2.45 25.63 -33.70
C ASP A 60 -1.44 24.56 -33.29
N MET A 61 -0.27 24.53 -33.94
CA MET A 61 0.81 23.58 -33.59
C MET A 61 1.30 23.80 -32.16
N LYS A 62 1.41 25.08 -31.73
CA LYS A 62 1.76 25.43 -30.35
C LYS A 62 0.67 25.02 -29.36
N GLU A 63 -0.61 25.24 -29.70
CA GLU A 63 -1.74 24.79 -28.86
C GLU A 63 -1.77 23.28 -28.67
N HIS A 64 -1.58 22.51 -29.74
CA HIS A 64 -1.50 21.04 -29.67
C HIS A 64 -0.30 20.57 -28.85
N SER A 65 0.84 21.25 -28.97
CA SER A 65 1.99 20.98 -28.11
C SER A 65 1.70 21.24 -26.65
N GLN A 66 1.01 22.34 -26.34
CA GLN A 66 0.64 22.69 -24.98
C GLN A 66 -0.33 21.66 -24.37
N LYS A 67 -1.32 21.19 -25.15
CA LYS A 67 -2.22 20.13 -24.72
C LYS A 67 -1.51 18.85 -24.30
N LEU A 68 -0.47 18.45 -25.05
CA LEU A 68 0.37 17.29 -24.67
C LEU A 68 1.17 17.58 -23.39
N MET A 69 1.77 18.77 -23.28
CA MET A 69 2.51 19.15 -22.07
C MET A 69 1.60 19.24 -20.85
N ASP A 70 0.38 19.77 -20.99
CA ASP A 70 -0.61 19.90 -19.92
C ASP A 70 -1.04 18.54 -19.36
N THR A 71 -0.82 17.44 -20.11
CA THR A 71 -1.10 16.09 -19.59
C THR A 71 -0.23 15.70 -18.39
N GLY A 72 0.97 16.32 -18.26
CA GLY A 72 1.98 15.99 -17.26
C GLY A 72 2.78 14.72 -17.56
N VAL A 73 2.53 14.09 -18.72
CA VAL A 73 3.25 12.86 -19.15
C VAL A 73 4.63 13.15 -19.73
N PHE A 74 4.83 14.36 -20.24
CA PHE A 74 6.05 14.75 -20.94
C PHE A 74 6.80 15.85 -20.21
N GLU A 75 8.12 15.68 -20.10
CA GLU A 75 9.04 16.67 -19.55
C GLU A 75 9.29 17.81 -20.53
N SER A 76 9.39 17.49 -21.83
CA SER A 76 9.57 18.49 -22.87
C SER A 76 9.00 18.04 -24.21
N LEU A 77 8.64 19.02 -25.03
CA LEU A 77 8.13 18.81 -26.37
C LEU A 77 8.64 19.89 -27.30
N LEU A 78 9.16 19.50 -28.45
CA LEU A 78 9.52 20.37 -29.56
C LEU A 78 8.79 19.90 -30.81
N PHE A 79 8.41 20.85 -31.69
CA PHE A 79 7.90 20.51 -32.99
C PHE A 79 8.65 21.21 -34.12
N LYS A 80 8.71 20.55 -35.27
CA LYS A 80 9.32 21.07 -36.52
C LYS A 80 8.41 20.74 -37.68
N PHE A 81 8.15 21.74 -38.51
CA PHE A 81 7.54 21.54 -39.82
C PHE A 81 8.59 21.81 -40.91
N ASP A 82 8.85 20.86 -41.78
CA ASP A 82 9.88 20.95 -42.83
C ASP A 82 9.30 21.36 -44.19
N GLY A 83 8.04 21.71 -44.27
CA GLY A 83 7.28 22.03 -45.46
C GLY A 83 6.41 20.87 -45.99
N VAL A 84 6.65 19.65 -45.50
CA VAL A 84 5.90 18.44 -45.88
C VAL A 84 5.39 17.73 -44.62
N ASP A 85 6.26 17.45 -43.65
CA ASP A 85 6.00 16.66 -42.48
C ASP A 85 6.04 17.53 -41.22
N LEU A 86 5.09 17.26 -40.32
CA LEU A 86 5.08 17.83 -38.96
C LEU A 86 5.60 16.78 -38.00
N ILE A 87 6.74 17.06 -37.40
CA ILE A 87 7.43 16.14 -36.49
C ILE A 87 7.43 16.74 -35.09
N TYR A 88 6.82 16.02 -34.13
CA TYR A 88 6.90 16.29 -32.70
C TYR A 88 7.99 15.41 -32.11
N THR A 89 8.91 16.01 -31.36
CA THR A 89 9.89 15.30 -30.54
C THR A 89 9.51 15.50 -29.09
N VAL A 90 9.17 14.42 -28.41
CA VAL A 90 8.69 14.41 -27.04
C VAL A 90 9.69 13.68 -26.14
N VAL A 91 9.80 14.12 -24.90
CA VAL A 91 10.58 13.48 -23.85
C VAL A 91 9.61 13.09 -22.73
N PRO A 92 9.35 11.81 -22.49
CA PRO A 92 8.47 11.38 -21.40
C PRO A 92 9.05 11.71 -20.04
N HIS A 93 8.17 11.99 -19.08
CA HIS A 93 8.52 12.04 -17.65
C HIS A 93 8.97 10.66 -17.17
N THR A 94 10.05 10.60 -16.39
CA THR A 94 10.53 9.38 -15.75
C THR A 94 9.70 8.98 -14.54
N ASP A 95 9.06 9.96 -13.88
CA ASP A 95 8.32 9.79 -12.63
C ASP A 95 6.81 9.65 -12.91
N LEU A 96 6.43 8.50 -13.47
CA LEU A 96 5.05 8.08 -13.60
C LEU A 96 4.73 6.99 -12.57
N TYR A 97 3.63 7.13 -11.86
CA TYR A 97 3.23 6.31 -10.73
C TYR A 97 2.04 5.42 -11.07
N ALA A 98 2.06 4.18 -10.59
CA ALA A 98 0.89 3.31 -10.65
C ALA A 98 -0.30 3.94 -9.90
N ILE A 99 -1.52 3.62 -10.30
CA ILE A 99 -2.71 4.00 -9.54
C ILE A 99 -2.96 2.98 -8.42
N ARG A 100 -3.38 3.47 -7.25
CA ARG A 100 -3.85 2.68 -6.12
C ARG A 100 -5.25 3.14 -5.74
N LEU A 101 -6.19 2.22 -5.71
CA LEU A 101 -7.53 2.50 -5.17
C LEU A 101 -7.51 2.23 -3.66
N GLU A 102 -7.88 3.22 -2.86
CA GLU A 102 -7.89 3.06 -1.41
C GLU A 102 -9.26 2.55 -0.92
N ASN A 103 -10.29 3.36 -1.09
CA ASN A 103 -11.64 3.04 -0.66
C ASN A 103 -12.72 3.21 -1.74
N LEU A 104 -12.33 3.18 -3.01
CA LEU A 104 -13.27 3.23 -4.12
C LEU A 104 -13.86 1.84 -4.36
N PRO A 105 -15.20 1.69 -4.47
CA PRO A 105 -15.84 0.40 -4.72
C PRO A 105 -15.73 -0.01 -6.21
N LEU A 106 -14.51 -0.04 -6.69
CA LEU A 106 -14.11 -0.48 -8.02
C LEU A 106 -13.11 -1.62 -7.88
N THR A 107 -13.14 -2.58 -8.78
CA THR A 107 -12.21 -3.70 -8.77
C THR A 107 -10.94 -3.31 -9.54
N PRO A 108 -9.76 -3.27 -8.88
CA PRO A 108 -8.51 -3.07 -9.59
C PRO A 108 -8.24 -4.19 -10.60
N GLY A 109 -7.53 -3.87 -11.68
CA GLY A 109 -7.10 -4.87 -12.66
C GLY A 109 -7.38 -4.49 -14.10
N LYS A 110 -7.18 -5.46 -14.98
CA LYS A 110 -7.18 -5.25 -16.44
C LYS A 110 -8.44 -4.58 -17.00
N GLU A 111 -9.61 -4.89 -16.45
CA GLU A 111 -10.88 -4.30 -16.92
C GLU A 111 -10.93 -2.79 -16.61
N LEU A 112 -10.52 -2.39 -15.41
CA LEU A 112 -10.42 -1.00 -15.02
C LEU A 112 -9.40 -0.26 -15.88
N ASP A 113 -8.21 -0.86 -16.05
CA ASP A 113 -7.14 -0.26 -16.87
C ASP A 113 -7.59 -0.06 -18.31
N THR A 114 -8.28 -1.04 -18.90
CA THR A 114 -8.84 -0.92 -20.25
C THR A 114 -9.87 0.20 -20.31
N ALA A 115 -10.78 0.27 -19.34
CA ALA A 115 -11.82 1.29 -19.30
C ALA A 115 -11.26 2.71 -19.11
N LEU A 116 -10.13 2.85 -18.40
CA LEU A 116 -9.41 4.11 -18.25
C LEU A 116 -8.65 4.47 -19.53
N HIS A 117 -7.97 3.52 -20.15
CA HIS A 117 -7.26 3.73 -21.42
C HIS A 117 -8.19 4.14 -22.56
N ASP A 118 -9.36 3.50 -22.68
CA ASP A 118 -10.36 3.83 -23.71
C ASP A 118 -10.85 5.30 -23.61
N ARG A 119 -10.85 5.87 -22.41
CA ARG A 119 -11.21 7.27 -22.15
C ARG A 119 -10.02 8.22 -22.27
N LEU A 120 -8.84 7.74 -21.89
CA LEU A 120 -7.62 8.53 -21.72
C LEU A 120 -6.47 7.81 -22.46
N PRO A 121 -6.27 8.09 -23.75
CA PRO A 121 -5.32 7.35 -24.60
C PRO A 121 -3.89 7.28 -24.08
N LEU A 122 -3.46 8.27 -23.26
CA LEU A 122 -2.11 8.24 -22.65
C LEU A 122 -2.05 7.48 -21.32
N TYR A 123 -3.16 6.89 -20.85
CA TYR A 123 -3.14 6.06 -19.66
C TYR A 123 -2.67 4.63 -20.00
N HIS A 124 -1.48 4.27 -19.56
CA HIS A 124 -0.88 2.94 -19.68
C HIS A 124 -0.59 2.35 -18.30
N GLY A 125 -1.57 2.42 -17.38
CA GLY A 125 -1.46 1.91 -16.00
C GLY A 125 -0.71 2.84 -15.05
N LYS A 126 -0.26 4.01 -15.52
CA LYS A 126 0.47 4.99 -14.71
C LYS A 126 -0.02 6.41 -14.97
N VAL A 127 0.19 7.27 -13.97
CA VAL A 127 -0.15 8.70 -14.03
C VAL A 127 1.02 9.55 -13.51
N PRO A 128 1.17 10.80 -13.94
CA PRO A 128 2.10 11.75 -13.33
C PRO A 128 1.61 12.17 -11.93
N ALA A 129 2.47 12.80 -11.14
CA ALA A 129 2.09 13.37 -9.83
C ALA A 129 1.11 14.55 -9.94
N GLU A 130 1.10 15.23 -11.10
CA GLU A 130 0.21 16.35 -11.42
C GLU A 130 -0.02 16.43 -12.93
N GLY A 131 -1.05 17.13 -13.35
CA GLY A 131 -1.35 17.35 -14.77
C GLY A 131 -2.67 16.73 -15.23
N GLY A 132 -2.98 16.96 -16.50
CA GLY A 132 -4.28 16.62 -17.09
C GLY A 132 -4.59 15.13 -17.11
N LEU A 133 -3.58 14.25 -17.20
CA LEU A 133 -3.81 12.80 -17.16
C LEU A 133 -4.25 12.35 -15.76
N LEU A 134 -3.63 12.87 -14.69
CA LEU A 134 -4.04 12.57 -13.32
C LEU A 134 -5.50 13.02 -13.07
N GLU A 135 -5.81 14.26 -13.47
CA GLU A 135 -7.17 14.81 -13.33
C GLU A 135 -8.19 14.05 -14.18
N GLY A 136 -7.79 13.62 -15.37
CA GLY A 136 -8.63 12.80 -16.25
C GLY A 136 -8.95 11.44 -15.60
N VAL A 137 -7.95 10.76 -15.02
CA VAL A 137 -8.17 9.50 -14.29
C VAL A 137 -9.07 9.72 -13.08
N ARG A 138 -8.83 10.78 -12.29
CA ARG A 138 -9.69 11.14 -11.16
C ARG A 138 -11.15 11.31 -11.60
N GLY A 139 -11.39 12.10 -12.67
CA GLY A 139 -12.74 12.32 -13.22
C GLY A 139 -13.38 11.05 -13.76
N ALA A 140 -12.61 10.19 -14.45
CA ALA A 140 -13.11 8.92 -14.95
C ALA A 140 -13.53 7.97 -13.81
N LEU A 141 -12.74 7.94 -12.72
CA LEU A 141 -13.09 7.18 -11.51
C LEU A 141 -14.36 7.73 -10.83
N GLU A 142 -14.53 9.07 -10.76
CA GLU A 142 -15.77 9.69 -10.28
C GLU A 142 -16.98 9.28 -11.11
N GLU A 143 -16.88 9.27 -12.43
CA GLU A 143 -17.95 8.81 -13.32
C GLU A 143 -18.28 7.32 -13.10
N MET A 144 -17.25 6.49 -12.91
CA MET A 144 -17.45 5.05 -12.68
C MET A 144 -18.16 4.77 -11.36
N ILE A 145 -17.82 5.49 -10.28
CA ILE A 145 -18.55 5.34 -9.00
C ILE A 145 -19.95 5.97 -9.06
N ALA A 146 -20.11 7.05 -9.82
CA ALA A 146 -21.43 7.65 -10.05
C ALA A 146 -22.39 6.69 -10.77
N ALA A 147 -21.88 5.89 -11.71
CA ALA A 147 -22.65 4.83 -12.36
C ALA A 147 -23.12 3.72 -11.38
N LYS A 148 -22.47 3.59 -10.23
CA LYS A 148 -22.88 2.72 -9.10
C LYS A 148 -23.80 3.44 -8.09
N GLY A 149 -24.24 4.66 -8.38
CA GLY A 149 -25.10 5.45 -7.50
C GLY A 149 -24.37 6.26 -6.44
N ILE A 150 -23.04 6.31 -6.47
CA ILE A 150 -22.23 7.04 -5.49
C ILE A 150 -21.88 8.42 -6.05
N LYS A 151 -22.42 9.47 -5.41
CA LYS A 151 -22.09 10.87 -5.72
C LYS A 151 -21.07 11.38 -4.69
N ALA A 152 -19.80 11.20 -4.98
CA ALA A 152 -18.71 11.64 -4.11
C ALA A 152 -17.54 12.15 -4.95
N THR A 153 -16.74 13.03 -4.36
CA THR A 153 -15.51 13.54 -4.99
C THR A 153 -14.37 12.57 -4.70
N VAL A 154 -13.64 12.21 -5.75
CA VAL A 154 -12.41 11.43 -5.64
C VAL A 154 -11.23 12.38 -5.51
N THR A 155 -10.35 12.11 -4.55
CA THR A 155 -9.09 12.83 -4.36
C THR A 155 -7.93 11.94 -4.79
N ALA A 156 -6.88 12.55 -5.32
CA ALA A 156 -5.64 11.87 -5.68
C ALA A 156 -4.51 12.40 -4.80
N THR A 157 -3.78 11.51 -4.14
CA THR A 157 -2.65 11.86 -3.25
C THR A 157 -1.46 10.94 -3.49
N PRO A 158 -0.20 11.43 -3.35
CA PRO A 158 0.96 10.57 -3.44
C PRO A 158 0.99 9.53 -2.32
N TYR A 159 1.16 8.27 -2.66
CA TYR A 159 1.37 7.19 -1.70
C TYR A 159 2.87 6.91 -1.53
N THR A 160 3.35 7.13 -0.30
CA THR A 160 4.74 6.86 0.08
C THR A 160 4.85 5.50 0.75
N ASP A 161 5.59 4.59 0.15
CA ASP A 161 5.93 3.32 0.80
C ASP A 161 6.88 3.58 1.97
N GLN A 162 6.44 3.23 3.19
CA GLN A 162 7.20 3.47 4.41
C GLN A 162 8.50 2.67 4.50
N LYS A 163 8.60 1.53 3.79
CA LYS A 163 9.82 0.70 3.77
C LYS A 163 10.90 1.31 2.88
N VAL A 164 10.48 1.92 1.78
CA VAL A 164 11.39 2.51 0.78
C VAL A 164 11.57 4.01 1.00
N GLY A 165 10.64 4.67 1.68
CA GLY A 165 10.65 6.13 1.92
C GLY A 165 10.46 6.96 0.65
N LYS A 166 9.83 6.39 -0.40
CA LYS A 166 9.60 7.04 -1.69
C LYS A 166 8.14 6.94 -2.10
N VAL A 167 7.69 7.88 -2.93
CA VAL A 167 6.39 7.79 -3.60
C VAL A 167 6.45 6.63 -4.59
N THR A 168 5.51 5.69 -4.47
CA THR A 168 5.43 4.48 -5.31
C THR A 168 4.13 4.38 -6.11
N ALA A 169 3.10 5.12 -5.71
CA ALA A 169 1.80 5.16 -6.39
C ALA A 169 1.10 6.51 -6.19
N MET A 170 0.07 6.77 -7.00
CA MET A 170 -0.94 7.78 -6.72
C MET A 170 -2.18 7.08 -6.17
N SER A 171 -2.55 7.42 -4.93
CA SER A 171 -3.70 6.86 -4.22
C SER A 171 -4.95 7.67 -4.51
N PHE A 172 -6.02 6.99 -4.91
CA PHE A 172 -7.34 7.59 -5.17
C PHE A 172 -8.32 7.17 -4.09
N SER A 173 -8.96 8.13 -3.45
CA SER A 173 -9.87 7.90 -2.33
C SER A 173 -11.08 8.84 -2.33
N ILE A 174 -12.17 8.39 -1.73
CA ILE A 174 -13.33 9.21 -1.36
C ILE A 174 -13.10 9.74 0.04
N THR A 175 -13.09 11.05 0.20
CA THR A 175 -12.89 11.71 1.50
C THR A 175 -14.17 11.81 2.32
N ALA A 176 -15.30 12.07 1.62
CA ALA A 176 -16.62 12.21 2.23
C ALA A 176 -17.73 11.84 1.25
N PRO A 177 -18.81 11.20 1.71
CA PRO A 177 -18.98 10.61 3.03
C PRO A 177 -18.01 9.42 3.25
N PRO A 178 -17.79 8.95 4.50
CA PRO A 178 -16.93 7.79 4.76
C PRO A 178 -17.43 6.56 4.02
N VAL A 179 -16.49 5.73 3.59
CA VAL A 179 -16.79 4.45 2.93
C VAL A 179 -16.52 3.33 3.92
N GLU A 180 -17.51 2.49 4.16
CA GLU A 180 -17.51 1.49 5.21
C GLU A 180 -17.88 0.10 4.65
N VAL A 181 -17.43 -0.93 5.35
CA VAL A 181 -17.90 -2.29 5.12
C VAL A 181 -19.39 -2.36 5.47
N GLY A 182 -20.20 -2.76 4.51
CA GLY A 182 -21.64 -2.93 4.65
C GLY A 182 -22.04 -4.29 5.19
N GLU A 183 -23.22 -4.76 4.80
CA GLU A 183 -23.70 -6.09 5.17
C GLU A 183 -22.76 -7.17 4.62
N ILE A 184 -22.36 -8.10 5.50
CA ILE A 184 -21.55 -9.29 5.13
C ILE A 184 -22.45 -10.51 5.10
N ARG A 185 -22.65 -11.11 3.92
CA ARG A 185 -23.48 -12.31 3.71
C ARG A 185 -22.60 -13.53 3.54
N LEU A 186 -22.80 -14.52 4.39
CA LEU A 186 -22.12 -15.80 4.27
C LEU A 186 -22.89 -16.69 3.27
N ASN A 187 -22.19 -17.19 2.25
CA ASN A 187 -22.69 -18.13 1.26
C ASN A 187 -21.89 -19.43 1.38
N GLY A 188 -22.57 -20.58 1.28
CA GLY A 188 -21.92 -21.90 1.31
C GLY A 188 -22.44 -22.81 2.40
N ALA A 189 -22.07 -24.09 2.34
CA ALA A 189 -22.59 -25.14 3.22
C ALA A 189 -22.06 -25.00 4.64
N ALA A 190 -22.98 -24.64 5.54
CA ALA A 190 -23.13 -25.17 6.87
C ALA A 190 -21.88 -25.38 7.76
N ALA A 191 -21.19 -24.30 8.09
CA ALA A 191 -20.92 -24.23 9.51
C ALA A 191 -22.10 -23.43 10.12
N PRO A 192 -22.74 -23.89 11.20
CA PRO A 192 -23.77 -23.10 11.84
C PRO A 192 -23.17 -21.74 12.16
N ILE A 193 -23.90 -20.67 11.83
CA ILE A 193 -23.53 -19.32 12.28
C ILE A 193 -23.60 -19.38 13.80
N ASP A 194 -22.45 -19.64 14.39
CA ASP A 194 -22.29 -19.64 15.84
C ASP A 194 -22.30 -18.18 16.32
N ALA A 195 -22.62 -17.96 17.57
CA ALA A 195 -22.65 -16.62 18.17
C ALA A 195 -21.32 -15.86 17.95
N LYS A 196 -20.20 -16.55 17.88
CA LYS A 196 -18.87 -15.96 17.65
C LYS A 196 -18.70 -15.46 16.23
N VAL A 197 -19.22 -16.17 15.22
CA VAL A 197 -19.23 -15.68 13.82
C VAL A 197 -20.09 -14.42 13.74
N ALA A 198 -21.26 -14.41 14.36
CA ALA A 198 -22.11 -13.21 14.41
C ALA A 198 -21.39 -12.00 15.06
N GLU A 199 -20.64 -12.24 16.12
CA GLU A 199 -19.80 -11.20 16.78
C GLU A 199 -18.71 -10.69 15.84
N ILE A 200 -18.02 -11.57 15.13
CA ILE A 200 -17.00 -11.20 14.13
C ILE A 200 -17.61 -10.33 13.04
N LEU A 201 -18.72 -10.76 12.46
CA LEU A 201 -19.41 -10.02 11.40
C LEU A 201 -19.88 -8.65 11.88
N ALA A 202 -20.45 -8.57 13.09
CA ALA A 202 -20.89 -7.32 13.70
C ALA A 202 -19.72 -6.34 13.94
N LYS A 203 -18.55 -6.85 14.31
CA LYS A 203 -17.33 -6.04 14.51
C LYS A 203 -16.78 -5.48 13.19
N LEU A 204 -16.90 -6.24 12.10
CA LEU A 204 -16.38 -5.86 10.78
C LEU A 204 -17.34 -4.91 10.05
N THR A 205 -18.65 -5.08 10.21
CA THR A 205 -19.65 -4.19 9.64
C THR A 205 -19.51 -2.78 10.24
N GLY A 206 -19.51 -1.76 9.38
CA GLY A 206 -19.29 -0.36 9.77
C GLY A 206 -17.82 0.01 9.98
N SER A 207 -16.86 -0.93 9.79
CA SER A 207 -15.44 -0.56 9.75
C SER A 207 -15.10 0.15 8.45
N ALA A 208 -14.01 0.95 8.46
CA ALA A 208 -13.54 1.63 7.25
C ALA A 208 -13.26 0.63 6.11
N TYR A 209 -13.79 0.93 4.93
CA TYR A 209 -13.56 0.10 3.76
C TYR A 209 -12.23 0.44 3.10
N ASP A 210 -11.44 -0.56 2.81
CA ASP A 210 -10.26 -0.52 1.96
C ASP A 210 -10.38 -1.61 0.89
N VAL A 211 -10.04 -1.29 -0.36
CA VAL A 211 -10.24 -2.18 -1.51
C VAL A 211 -9.54 -3.52 -1.35
N GLU A 212 -8.31 -3.53 -0.84
CA GLU A 212 -7.50 -4.72 -0.62
C GLU A 212 -7.58 -5.21 0.83
N GLY A 213 -7.63 -4.28 1.78
CA GLY A 213 -7.59 -4.58 3.21
C GLY A 213 -8.87 -5.21 3.75
N SER A 214 -10.05 -4.72 3.32
CA SER A 214 -11.31 -5.22 3.85
C SER A 214 -11.60 -6.67 3.51
N PRO A 215 -11.43 -7.15 2.24
CA PRO A 215 -11.54 -8.58 1.94
C PRO A 215 -10.59 -9.42 2.78
N ASN A 216 -9.31 -9.07 2.82
CA ASN A 216 -8.28 -9.78 3.59
C ASN A 216 -8.59 -9.82 5.09
N GLN A 217 -9.13 -8.73 5.63
CA GLN A 217 -9.52 -8.66 7.04
C GLN A 217 -10.68 -9.63 7.35
N ILE A 218 -11.71 -9.64 6.51
CA ILE A 218 -12.85 -10.55 6.64
C ILE A 218 -12.38 -12.01 6.58
N GLU A 219 -11.57 -12.35 5.56
CA GLU A 219 -11.00 -13.68 5.37
C GLU A 219 -10.15 -14.11 6.56
N THR A 220 -9.29 -13.23 7.07
CA THR A 220 -8.43 -13.50 8.23
C THR A 220 -9.23 -13.77 9.49
N TYR A 221 -10.22 -12.93 9.83
CA TYR A 221 -11.00 -13.12 11.05
C TYR A 221 -11.84 -14.40 11.02
N LEU A 222 -12.47 -14.68 9.87
CA LEU A 222 -13.24 -15.90 9.71
C LEU A 222 -12.32 -17.13 9.60
N GLY A 223 -11.22 -17.04 8.87
CA GLY A 223 -10.23 -18.12 8.76
C GLY A 223 -9.69 -18.52 10.14
N ASN A 224 -9.28 -17.55 10.96
CA ASN A 224 -8.83 -17.81 12.33
C ASN A 224 -9.92 -18.52 13.15
N PHE A 225 -11.18 -18.08 13.05
CA PHE A 225 -12.30 -18.75 13.73
C PHE A 225 -12.41 -20.23 13.33
N TYR A 226 -12.36 -20.54 12.05
CA TYR A 226 -12.44 -21.93 11.57
C TYR A 226 -11.21 -22.74 11.96
N HIS A 227 -10.02 -22.18 11.88
CA HIS A 227 -8.78 -22.82 12.33
C HIS A 227 -8.83 -23.15 13.83
N ASP A 228 -9.38 -22.27 14.65
CA ASP A 228 -9.54 -22.50 16.09
C ASP A 228 -10.57 -23.59 16.42
N LYS A 229 -11.41 -23.97 15.46
CA LYS A 229 -12.29 -25.12 15.55
C LYS A 229 -11.71 -26.39 14.94
N GLY A 230 -10.44 -26.36 14.54
CA GLY A 230 -9.74 -27.48 13.92
C GLY A 230 -9.97 -27.65 12.42
N TYR A 231 -10.63 -26.72 11.74
CA TYR A 231 -10.80 -26.72 10.28
C TYR A 231 -9.59 -26.07 9.62
N LEU A 232 -8.43 -26.72 9.69
CA LEU A 232 -7.15 -26.15 9.26
C LEU A 232 -7.01 -25.97 7.75
N GLU A 233 -7.89 -26.60 6.96
CA GLU A 233 -7.96 -26.46 5.50
C GLU A 233 -9.13 -25.56 5.08
N ALA A 234 -9.67 -24.72 5.98
CA ALA A 234 -10.77 -23.82 5.65
C ALA A 234 -10.34 -22.76 4.63
N GLU A 235 -11.10 -22.66 3.55
CA GLU A 235 -10.94 -21.62 2.53
C GLU A 235 -12.07 -20.60 2.66
N ILE A 236 -11.69 -19.34 2.79
CA ILE A 236 -12.60 -18.21 2.95
C ILE A 236 -12.31 -17.23 1.82
N HIS A 237 -13.34 -16.83 1.08
CA HIS A 237 -13.21 -15.82 0.02
C HIS A 237 -14.27 -14.73 0.21
N ALA A 238 -13.80 -13.51 0.47
CA ALA A 238 -14.62 -12.33 0.65
C ALA A 238 -14.51 -11.42 -0.57
N VAL A 239 -15.64 -11.09 -1.18
CA VAL A 239 -15.66 -10.17 -2.31
C VAL A 239 -16.75 -9.12 -2.13
N PRO A 240 -16.52 -7.86 -2.51
CA PRO A 240 -17.59 -6.87 -2.61
C PRO A 240 -18.65 -7.38 -3.60
N GLN A 241 -19.90 -7.47 -3.17
CA GLN A 241 -20.99 -7.97 -4.01
C GLN A 241 -22.30 -7.24 -3.74
N GLY A 242 -22.92 -6.76 -4.79
CA GLY A 242 -24.15 -5.98 -4.75
C GLY A 242 -23.92 -4.50 -4.96
N ALA A 243 -25.00 -3.74 -5.00
CA ALA A 243 -24.93 -2.29 -5.11
C ALA A 243 -24.54 -1.66 -3.77
N PRO A 244 -23.65 -0.66 -3.76
CA PRO A 244 -23.38 0.11 -2.55
C PRO A 244 -24.66 0.73 -1.98
N VAL A 245 -24.80 0.74 -0.64
CA VAL A 245 -25.88 1.40 0.06
C VAL A 245 -25.42 2.78 0.49
N VAL A 246 -25.96 3.81 -0.17
CA VAL A 246 -25.57 5.20 0.09
C VAL A 246 -26.56 5.84 1.05
N THR A 247 -26.10 6.31 2.19
CA THR A 247 -26.85 7.06 3.18
C THR A 247 -26.32 8.50 3.26
N GLN A 248 -26.89 9.33 4.12
CA GLN A 248 -26.36 10.66 4.41
C GLN A 248 -25.04 10.60 5.21
N GLU A 249 -24.83 9.53 5.96
CA GLU A 249 -23.72 9.39 6.91
C GLU A 249 -22.56 8.63 6.32
N ALA A 250 -22.80 7.59 5.49
CA ALA A 250 -21.78 6.72 4.94
C ALA A 250 -22.19 6.04 3.63
N ILE A 251 -21.22 5.50 2.94
CA ILE A 251 -21.35 4.60 1.80
C ILE A 251 -20.99 3.19 2.27
N HIS A 252 -21.94 2.28 2.31
CA HIS A 252 -21.74 0.92 2.77
C HIS A 252 -21.53 -0.03 1.60
N ILE A 253 -20.40 -0.75 1.60
CA ILE A 253 -20.04 -1.71 0.56
C ILE A 253 -20.40 -3.11 1.04
N PRO A 254 -21.44 -3.76 0.45
CA PRO A 254 -21.85 -5.10 0.85
C PRO A 254 -20.84 -6.15 0.37
N PHE A 255 -20.70 -7.21 1.17
CA PHE A 255 -19.82 -8.33 0.89
C PHE A 255 -20.57 -9.65 0.80
N ALA A 256 -20.14 -10.49 -0.13
CA ALA A 256 -20.44 -11.92 -0.12
C ALA A 256 -19.18 -12.67 0.29
N VAL A 257 -19.36 -13.61 1.21
CA VAL A 257 -18.27 -14.45 1.70
C VAL A 257 -18.62 -15.90 1.46
N SER A 258 -17.81 -16.58 0.65
CA SER A 258 -17.88 -18.03 0.49
C SER A 258 -16.99 -18.71 1.53
N VAL A 259 -17.53 -19.75 2.17
CA VAL A 259 -16.82 -20.53 3.18
C VAL A 259 -16.83 -22.00 2.80
N SER A 260 -15.64 -22.58 2.69
CA SER A 260 -15.42 -24.03 2.51
C SER A 260 -14.64 -24.54 3.72
N PRO A 261 -15.27 -25.03 4.79
CA PRO A 261 -14.58 -25.37 6.03
C PRO A 261 -13.58 -26.52 5.88
N GLY A 262 -13.80 -27.43 4.94
CA GLY A 262 -13.01 -28.66 4.84
C GLY A 262 -13.33 -29.66 5.96
N ALA A 263 -12.37 -30.54 6.28
CA ALA A 263 -12.49 -31.50 7.39
C ALA A 263 -12.06 -30.88 8.71
N GLY A 264 -12.72 -31.25 9.80
CA GLY A 264 -12.26 -30.90 11.15
C GLY A 264 -11.20 -31.91 11.63
N TYR A 265 -10.11 -31.40 12.21
CA TYR A 265 -8.98 -32.22 12.63
C TYR A 265 -8.74 -32.22 14.12
N LYS A 266 -8.36 -33.39 14.63
CA LYS A 266 -7.72 -33.56 15.94
C LYS A 266 -6.22 -33.72 15.76
N LEU A 267 -5.45 -33.23 16.73
CA LEU A 267 -4.02 -33.40 16.72
C LEU A 267 -3.65 -34.89 16.90
N ALA A 268 -2.85 -35.44 16.00
CA ALA A 268 -2.23 -36.78 16.16
C ALA A 268 -0.88 -36.67 16.88
N GLY A 269 -0.12 -35.59 16.66
CA GLY A 269 1.14 -35.30 17.31
C GLY A 269 1.95 -34.21 16.62
N ILE A 270 2.92 -33.67 17.34
CA ILE A 270 3.91 -32.72 16.82
C ILE A 270 5.29 -33.34 17.01
N GLN A 271 6.03 -33.55 15.93
CA GLN A 271 7.35 -34.15 15.96
C GLN A 271 8.40 -33.12 15.57
N LEU A 272 9.33 -32.87 16.50
CA LEU A 272 10.43 -31.95 16.28
C LEU A 272 11.57 -32.65 15.56
N ALA A 273 12.15 -32.00 14.54
CA ALA A 273 13.38 -32.45 13.91
C ALA A 273 14.58 -32.36 14.90
N SER A 274 15.62 -33.12 14.64
CA SER A 274 16.85 -33.02 15.42
C SER A 274 17.50 -31.64 15.23
N GLY A 275 18.14 -31.12 16.30
CA GLY A 275 18.89 -29.86 16.26
C GLY A 275 18.07 -28.60 16.61
N LEU A 276 16.81 -28.72 16.99
CA LEU A 276 16.07 -27.60 17.56
C LEU A 276 16.61 -27.26 18.97
N PRO A 277 16.48 -26.03 19.46
CA PRO A 277 17.00 -25.58 20.75
C PRO A 277 16.26 -26.14 21.97
N VAL A 278 15.34 -27.06 21.77
CA VAL A 278 14.48 -27.68 22.78
C VAL A 278 14.32 -29.17 22.47
N THR A 279 14.23 -30.00 23.48
CA THR A 279 13.96 -31.44 23.32
C THR A 279 12.47 -31.69 23.11
N GLN A 280 12.08 -32.83 22.51
CA GLN A 280 10.68 -33.22 22.35
C GLN A 280 9.92 -33.20 23.70
N ALA A 281 10.52 -33.80 24.74
CA ALA A 281 9.87 -33.86 26.06
C ALA A 281 9.71 -32.51 26.75
N GLU A 282 10.58 -31.54 26.49
CA GLU A 282 10.42 -30.17 26.98
C GLU A 282 9.33 -29.43 26.20
N PHE A 283 9.31 -29.61 24.89
CA PHE A 283 8.24 -29.04 24.05
C PHE A 283 6.86 -29.59 24.46
N ASP A 284 6.71 -30.91 24.58
CA ASP A 284 5.46 -31.57 24.96
C ASP A 284 4.92 -31.09 26.31
N ARG A 285 5.81 -30.73 27.25
CA ARG A 285 5.42 -30.15 28.54
C ARG A 285 4.96 -28.68 28.43
N GLN A 286 5.47 -27.95 27.46
CA GLN A 286 5.17 -26.54 27.26
C GLN A 286 3.96 -26.34 26.36
N SER A 287 3.76 -27.19 25.36
CA SER A 287 2.59 -27.15 24.49
C SER A 287 1.32 -27.40 25.29
N LYS A 288 0.28 -26.62 24.96
CA LYS A 288 -1.05 -26.78 25.51
C LYS A 288 -1.92 -27.73 24.69
N LEU A 289 -1.41 -28.24 23.57
CA LEU A 289 -2.07 -29.19 22.69
C LEU A 289 -1.47 -30.59 22.86
N HIS A 290 -2.36 -31.56 23.00
CA HIS A 290 -1.98 -32.95 23.19
C HIS A 290 -2.66 -33.84 22.12
N PRO A 291 -2.10 -35.01 21.78
CA PRO A 291 -2.75 -35.95 20.87
C PRO A 291 -4.18 -36.27 21.31
N GLY A 292 -5.12 -36.10 20.37
CA GLY A 292 -6.58 -36.27 20.60
C GLY A 292 -7.36 -34.96 20.82
N ASP A 293 -6.67 -33.86 21.14
CA ASP A 293 -7.31 -32.53 21.21
C ASP A 293 -7.72 -32.03 19.83
N ILE A 294 -8.68 -31.10 19.78
CA ILE A 294 -8.94 -30.34 18.55
C ILE A 294 -7.67 -29.59 18.18
N ALA A 295 -7.27 -29.68 16.91
CA ALA A 295 -6.06 -28.99 16.42
C ALA A 295 -6.38 -27.46 16.29
N GLU A 296 -6.46 -26.77 17.43
CA GLU A 296 -6.81 -25.35 17.50
C GLU A 296 -5.69 -24.47 16.90
N GLY A 297 -6.02 -23.70 15.85
CA GLY A 297 -5.05 -22.87 15.11
C GLY A 297 -4.29 -21.88 15.98
N GLN A 298 -4.97 -21.22 16.92
CA GLN A 298 -4.33 -20.29 17.85
C GLN A 298 -3.29 -20.99 18.72
N ARG A 299 -3.58 -22.16 19.28
CA ARG A 299 -2.64 -22.90 20.13
C ARG A 299 -1.45 -23.43 19.33
N LEU A 300 -1.70 -23.88 18.10
CA LEU A 300 -0.61 -24.23 17.18
C LEU A 300 0.30 -23.03 16.93
N THR A 301 -0.27 -21.85 16.68
CA THR A 301 0.48 -20.61 16.50
C THR A 301 1.31 -20.28 17.75
N GLU A 302 0.74 -20.40 18.96
CA GLU A 302 1.47 -20.21 20.22
C GLU A 302 2.67 -21.17 20.35
N ASP A 303 2.52 -22.43 19.91
CA ASP A 303 3.62 -23.39 19.90
C ASP A 303 4.73 -23.00 18.90
N TRP A 304 4.37 -22.50 17.71
CA TRP A 304 5.37 -22.02 16.75
C TRP A 304 6.06 -20.73 17.21
N GLU A 305 5.35 -19.82 17.85
CA GLU A 305 5.91 -18.62 18.48
C GLU A 305 6.85 -18.96 19.62
N TYR A 306 6.50 -19.95 20.46
CA TYR A 306 7.40 -20.46 21.49
C TYR A 306 8.70 -20.97 20.91
N LEU A 307 8.66 -21.80 19.86
CA LEU A 307 9.85 -22.28 19.19
C LEU A 307 10.69 -21.14 18.59
N SER A 308 10.05 -20.15 17.94
CA SER A 308 10.71 -18.95 17.42
C SER A 308 11.42 -18.17 18.53
N SER A 309 10.77 -18.00 19.68
CA SER A 309 11.32 -17.26 20.83
C SER A 309 12.59 -17.89 21.36
N LEU A 310 12.71 -19.22 21.33
CA LEU A 310 13.93 -19.93 21.75
C LEU A 310 15.14 -19.60 20.87
N TYR A 311 14.91 -19.36 19.58
CA TYR A 311 15.93 -18.90 18.64
C TYR A 311 16.27 -17.43 18.85
N HIS A 312 15.25 -16.55 18.97
CA HIS A 312 15.43 -15.11 19.20
C HIS A 312 16.20 -14.85 20.50
N ASN A 313 15.97 -15.66 21.53
CA ASN A 313 16.71 -15.56 22.79
C ASN A 313 18.19 -15.96 22.69
N LYS A 314 18.59 -16.59 21.58
CA LYS A 314 19.97 -16.92 21.23
C LYS A 314 20.55 -16.02 20.14
N GLY A 315 19.85 -14.93 19.78
CA GLY A 315 20.26 -13.96 18.77
C GLY A 315 19.91 -14.33 17.33
N TYR A 316 19.25 -15.43 17.07
CA TYR A 316 18.85 -15.83 15.71
C TYR A 316 17.58 -15.10 15.29
N MET A 317 17.67 -13.81 15.02
CA MET A 317 16.51 -12.93 14.76
C MET A 317 15.83 -13.17 13.40
N GLN A 318 16.41 -13.98 12.54
CA GLN A 318 15.84 -14.42 11.26
C GLN A 318 15.41 -15.90 11.28
N ALA A 319 15.40 -16.51 12.45
CA ALA A 319 14.97 -17.90 12.54
C ALA A 319 13.57 -18.10 12.00
N ARG A 320 13.37 -19.15 11.22
CA ARG A 320 12.08 -19.52 10.64
C ARG A 320 11.73 -20.93 11.10
N ILE A 321 10.52 -21.09 11.60
CA ILE A 321 9.95 -22.38 11.97
C ILE A 321 9.09 -22.87 10.82
N TYR A 322 9.27 -24.12 10.42
CA TYR A 322 8.53 -24.77 9.33
C TYR A 322 7.71 -25.94 9.87
N PRO A 323 6.48 -25.70 10.33
CA PRO A 323 5.56 -26.77 10.67
C PRO A 323 4.94 -27.34 9.39
N THR A 324 5.28 -28.57 9.05
CA THR A 324 4.78 -29.27 7.89
C THR A 324 3.62 -30.17 8.31
N PRO A 325 2.35 -29.87 7.95
CA PRO A 325 1.21 -30.69 8.30
C PRO A 325 1.14 -31.95 7.43
N SER A 326 0.67 -33.05 8.04
CA SER A 326 0.25 -34.27 7.37
C SER A 326 -1.18 -34.61 7.79
N TYR A 327 -2.11 -34.49 6.85
CA TYR A 327 -3.55 -34.65 7.09
C TYR A 327 -3.98 -36.09 6.80
N ASP A 328 -4.56 -36.77 7.80
CA ASP A 328 -5.31 -38.01 7.65
C ASP A 328 -6.81 -37.69 7.60
N ARG A 329 -7.32 -37.44 6.41
CA ARG A 329 -8.73 -37.09 6.20
C ARG A 329 -9.69 -38.24 6.53
N ALA A 330 -9.22 -39.48 6.46
CA ALA A 330 -10.07 -40.65 6.76
C ALA A 330 -10.35 -40.75 8.25
N HIS A 331 -9.40 -40.39 9.10
CA HIS A 331 -9.54 -40.46 10.55
C HIS A 331 -9.78 -39.07 11.19
N GLY A 332 -9.77 -37.99 10.38
CA GLY A 332 -9.93 -36.62 10.88
C GLY A 332 -8.80 -36.19 11.82
N THR A 333 -7.55 -36.57 11.49
CA THR A 333 -6.38 -36.24 12.32
C THR A 333 -5.30 -35.52 11.50
N VAL A 334 -4.51 -34.69 12.18
CA VAL A 334 -3.34 -34.01 11.61
C VAL A 334 -2.13 -34.21 12.51
N SER A 335 -0.99 -34.46 11.88
CA SER A 335 0.32 -34.42 12.57
C SER A 335 1.21 -33.36 11.95
N PHE A 336 2.15 -32.84 12.73
CA PHE A 336 3.12 -31.85 12.27
C PHE A 336 4.54 -32.38 12.42
N ALA A 337 5.34 -32.28 11.33
CA ALA A 337 6.78 -32.39 11.39
C ALA A 337 7.36 -30.97 11.40
N VAL A 338 8.10 -30.62 12.48
CA VAL A 338 8.58 -29.26 12.67
C VAL A 338 10.10 -29.20 12.49
N SER A 339 10.54 -28.38 11.57
CA SER A 339 11.95 -28.05 11.35
C SER A 339 12.18 -26.54 11.50
N ALA A 340 13.44 -26.12 11.54
CA ALA A 340 13.79 -24.71 11.63
C ALA A 340 15.03 -24.37 10.83
N GLU A 341 15.07 -23.15 10.32
CA GLU A 341 16.24 -22.49 9.76
C GLU A 341 16.68 -21.38 10.71
N GLN A 342 17.90 -21.40 11.19
CA GLN A 342 18.37 -20.49 12.23
C GLN A 342 18.67 -19.06 11.71
N GLY A 343 19.30 -18.98 10.54
CA GLY A 343 19.86 -17.72 10.07
C GLY A 343 21.12 -17.29 10.85
N PRO A 344 21.61 -16.05 10.64
CA PRO A 344 22.78 -15.52 11.34
C PRO A 344 22.45 -15.11 12.78
N VAL A 345 23.51 -15.03 13.61
CA VAL A 345 23.40 -14.49 14.98
C VAL A 345 23.47 -12.95 14.92
N TYR A 346 22.53 -12.30 15.57
CA TYR A 346 22.46 -10.85 15.74
C TYR A 346 23.01 -10.44 17.10
N THR A 347 23.67 -9.29 17.12
CA THR A 347 24.15 -8.65 18.34
C THR A 347 23.38 -7.36 18.64
N MET A 348 23.43 -6.93 19.89
CA MET A 348 22.89 -5.62 20.28
C MET A 348 23.64 -4.51 19.57
N GLY A 349 22.92 -3.68 18.83
CA GLY A 349 23.41 -2.46 18.22
C GLY A 349 23.30 -1.25 19.17
N LYS A 350 22.51 -0.26 18.82
CA LYS A 350 22.33 0.97 19.60
C LYS A 350 21.09 0.89 20.47
N LEU A 351 21.18 1.47 21.68
CA LEU A 351 20.02 1.82 22.49
C LEU A 351 19.73 3.30 22.26
N THR A 352 18.54 3.65 21.76
CA THR A 352 18.04 5.01 21.63
C THR A 352 16.90 5.23 22.61
N ILE A 353 16.89 6.35 23.32
CA ILE A 353 15.88 6.68 24.32
C ILE A 353 15.27 8.03 23.97
N GLU A 354 13.98 8.05 23.62
CA GLU A 354 13.27 9.21 23.09
C GLU A 354 12.22 9.72 24.08
N ASN A 355 11.99 11.04 24.06
CA ASN A 355 10.94 11.73 24.86
C ASN A 355 10.96 11.40 26.35
N ILE A 356 12.15 11.35 26.94
CA ILE A 356 12.37 11.03 28.36
C ILE A 356 13.24 12.11 29.01
N ALA A 357 12.93 12.48 30.27
CA ALA A 357 13.76 13.41 31.06
C ALA A 357 15.17 12.86 31.28
N ASP A 358 16.17 13.75 31.38
CA ASP A 358 17.60 13.37 31.36
C ASP A 358 18.02 12.52 32.58
N ASP A 359 17.44 12.77 33.74
CA ASP A 359 17.67 11.98 34.96
C ASP A 359 17.15 10.53 34.77
N LEU A 360 15.98 10.38 34.17
CA LEU A 360 15.41 9.06 33.90
C LEU A 360 16.15 8.35 32.76
N ARG A 361 16.60 9.10 31.75
CA ARG A 361 17.44 8.56 30.67
C ARG A 361 18.75 7.98 31.24
N SER A 362 19.41 8.72 32.14
CA SER A 362 20.62 8.25 32.81
C SER A 362 20.37 7.01 33.66
N ALA A 363 19.21 6.93 34.34
CA ALA A 363 18.81 5.77 35.12
C ALA A 363 18.57 4.55 34.22
N ILE A 364 17.92 4.72 33.07
CA ILE A 364 17.73 3.66 32.08
C ILE A 364 19.08 3.14 31.57
N TRP A 365 19.98 4.03 31.16
CA TRP A 365 21.32 3.66 30.71
C TRP A 365 22.10 2.87 31.76
N SER A 366 22.04 3.29 33.01
CA SER A 366 22.71 2.60 34.11
C SER A 366 22.14 1.23 34.46
N ALA A 367 20.84 1.07 34.26
CA ALA A 367 20.13 -0.19 34.52
C ALA A 367 20.13 -1.16 33.32
N TRP A 368 20.53 -0.70 32.13
CA TRP A 368 20.52 -1.48 30.89
C TRP A 368 21.53 -2.62 30.96
N LYS A 369 21.06 -3.85 30.70
CA LYS A 369 21.88 -5.07 30.87
C LYS A 369 22.33 -5.71 29.57
N LEU A 370 21.96 -5.16 28.41
CA LEU A 370 22.31 -5.68 27.11
C LEU A 370 23.29 -4.73 26.39
N PRO A 371 24.61 -4.84 26.63
CA PRO A 371 25.57 -3.92 26.05
C PRO A 371 25.69 -4.11 24.54
N THR A 372 26.06 -3.05 23.82
CA THR A 372 26.36 -3.09 22.40
C THR A 372 27.40 -4.19 22.10
N GLY A 373 27.14 -4.99 21.06
CA GLY A 373 27.97 -6.13 20.65
C GLY A 373 27.69 -7.44 21.39
N ALA A 374 26.92 -7.46 22.48
CA ALA A 374 26.45 -8.69 23.10
C ALA A 374 25.46 -9.43 22.18
N VAL A 375 25.42 -10.76 22.23
CA VAL A 375 24.38 -11.52 21.51
C VAL A 375 23.00 -11.01 21.92
N PHE A 376 22.20 -10.64 20.92
CA PHE A 376 20.87 -10.10 21.19
C PHE A 376 19.97 -11.17 21.81
N ASN A 377 19.25 -10.79 22.85
CA ASN A 377 18.31 -11.67 23.54
C ASN A 377 16.99 -10.91 23.74
N GLU A 378 15.96 -11.31 22.99
CA GLU A 378 14.69 -10.62 22.99
C GLU A 378 13.97 -10.73 24.35
N SER A 379 14.03 -11.91 25.01
CA SER A 379 13.39 -12.10 26.32
C SER A 379 14.06 -11.29 27.43
N ALA A 380 15.34 -10.94 27.26
CA ALA A 380 16.02 -10.06 28.21
C ALA A 380 15.41 -8.67 28.27
N LEU A 381 14.81 -8.18 27.20
CA LEU A 381 14.08 -6.90 27.19
C LEU A 381 12.83 -6.98 28.07
N GLY A 382 11.99 -7.96 27.82
CA GLY A 382 10.78 -8.18 28.63
C GLY A 382 11.10 -8.39 30.10
N SER A 383 12.08 -9.21 30.40
CA SER A 383 12.58 -9.48 31.75
C SER A 383 13.15 -8.22 32.41
N TRP A 384 13.85 -7.38 31.65
CA TRP A 384 14.40 -6.12 32.15
C TRP A 384 13.28 -5.15 32.55
N PHE A 385 12.22 -4.99 31.71
CA PHE A 385 11.06 -4.16 32.04
C PHE A 385 10.29 -4.67 33.25
N ALA A 386 10.02 -5.98 33.30
CA ALA A 386 9.29 -6.62 34.40
C ALA A 386 10.08 -6.64 35.72
N GLY A 387 11.39 -6.68 35.65
CA GLY A 387 12.27 -6.79 36.81
C GLY A 387 12.64 -5.47 37.50
N GLN A 388 12.06 -4.33 37.06
CA GLN A 388 12.30 -3.04 37.72
C GLN A 388 11.58 -2.98 39.07
N ASP A 389 12.32 -2.70 40.15
CA ASP A 389 11.71 -2.50 41.47
C ASP A 389 10.61 -1.40 41.41
N PRO A 390 9.35 -1.72 41.73
CA PRO A 390 8.26 -0.73 41.70
C PRO A 390 8.51 0.49 42.60
N ARG A 391 9.42 0.38 43.58
CA ARG A 391 9.81 1.49 44.47
C ARG A 391 10.90 2.37 43.87
N SER A 392 11.60 1.91 42.83
CA SER A 392 12.60 2.71 42.10
C SER A 392 11.94 3.81 41.29
N ALA A 393 12.70 4.80 40.86
CA ALA A 393 12.24 5.83 39.93
C ALA A 393 11.79 5.20 38.59
N LEU A 394 12.55 4.25 38.07
CA LEU A 394 12.24 3.51 36.84
C LEU A 394 10.95 2.67 36.99
N GLY A 395 10.82 1.91 38.07
CA GLY A 395 9.62 1.08 38.29
C GLY A 395 8.35 1.92 38.42
N ARG A 396 8.39 3.04 39.14
CA ARG A 396 7.25 3.98 39.20
C ARG A 396 6.91 4.58 37.86
N THR A 397 7.91 4.95 37.07
CA THR A 397 7.69 5.50 35.71
C THR A 397 7.07 4.47 34.81
N PHE A 398 7.59 3.26 34.75
CA PHE A 398 7.01 2.18 33.93
C PHE A 398 5.60 1.76 34.39
N ALA A 399 5.30 1.85 35.66
CA ALA A 399 3.95 1.62 36.18
C ALA A 399 2.94 2.70 35.76
N SER A 400 3.38 3.96 35.62
CA SER A 400 2.54 5.12 35.29
C SER A 400 2.51 5.51 33.81
N THR A 401 3.39 4.94 32.99
CA THR A 401 3.49 5.21 31.55
C THR A 401 3.38 3.92 30.76
N LYS A 402 3.06 4.06 29.47
CA LYS A 402 3.19 2.99 28.49
C LYS A 402 4.60 3.04 27.90
N CYS A 403 5.43 2.06 28.22
CA CYS A 403 6.72 1.92 27.57
C CYS A 403 6.53 1.22 26.23
N ILE A 404 6.91 1.88 25.16
CA ILE A 404 6.93 1.33 23.82
C ILE A 404 8.39 1.14 23.44
N TYR A 405 8.72 -0.06 22.98
CA TYR A 405 10.02 -0.29 22.38
C TYR A 405 9.84 -0.74 20.92
N LYS A 406 10.78 -0.31 20.08
CA LYS A 406 10.89 -0.71 18.68
C LYS A 406 12.23 -1.38 18.48
N LEU A 407 12.20 -2.53 17.84
CA LEU A 407 13.39 -3.22 17.36
C LEU A 407 13.60 -2.86 15.89
N THR A 408 14.81 -2.42 15.55
CA THR A 408 15.21 -2.17 14.17
C THR A 408 16.38 -3.06 13.85
N ARG A 409 16.18 -3.97 12.93
CA ARG A 409 17.19 -4.95 12.52
C ARG A 409 17.98 -4.39 11.34
N ASP A 410 19.31 -4.48 11.43
CA ASP A 410 20.25 -4.26 10.34
C ASP A 410 20.76 -5.65 9.88
N ASP A 411 20.28 -6.08 8.71
CA ASP A 411 20.55 -7.41 8.19
C ASP A 411 21.97 -7.52 7.58
N ASP A 412 22.58 -6.39 7.19
CA ASP A 412 23.95 -6.36 6.67
C ASP A 412 24.97 -6.39 7.82
N ALA A 413 24.72 -5.62 8.87
CA ALA A 413 25.57 -5.57 10.06
C ALA A 413 25.28 -6.68 11.08
N HIS A 414 24.19 -7.44 10.92
CA HIS A 414 23.66 -8.41 11.88
C HIS A 414 23.52 -7.80 13.28
N THR A 415 22.90 -6.64 13.36
CA THR A 415 22.63 -5.95 14.63
C THR A 415 21.16 -5.66 14.83
N VAL A 416 20.76 -5.51 16.10
CA VAL A 416 19.41 -5.07 16.47
C VAL A 416 19.53 -3.81 17.31
N ASP A 417 19.02 -2.71 16.79
CA ASP A 417 18.87 -1.45 17.52
C ASP A 417 17.58 -1.47 18.32
N VAL A 418 17.62 -0.95 19.53
CA VAL A 418 16.47 -0.81 20.42
C VAL A 418 16.17 0.67 20.61
N SER A 419 14.96 1.09 20.25
CA SER A 419 14.46 2.44 20.52
C SER A 419 13.36 2.37 21.58
N LEU A 420 13.54 3.11 22.69
CA LEU A 420 12.59 3.19 23.80
C LEU A 420 11.89 4.54 23.80
N ARG A 421 10.56 4.51 23.91
CA ARG A 421 9.71 5.69 24.06
C ARG A 421 8.70 5.51 25.18
N LEU A 422 8.53 6.54 26.02
CA LEU A 422 7.48 6.55 27.03
C LEU A 422 6.30 7.41 26.58
N GLU A 423 5.12 6.87 26.68
CA GLU A 423 3.86 7.58 26.43
C GLU A 423 3.05 7.64 27.74
N LYS A 424 2.34 8.73 27.95
CA LYS A 424 1.39 8.80 29.06
C LYS A 424 0.27 7.77 28.83
N ARG A 425 -0.11 7.07 29.89
CA ARG A 425 -1.25 6.16 29.86
C ARG A 425 -2.55 6.93 29.71
#